data_4dfab1d4318233e45c4e23bb0e85264f
#
_entry.id   4dfab1d4318233e45c4e23bb0e85264f
#
_cell.length_a   1.000
_cell.length_b   1.000
_cell.length_c   1.000
_cell.angle_alpha   90.00
_cell.angle_beta   90.00
_cell.angle_gamma   90.00
#
_symmetry.space_group_name_H-M   'P 1'
#
loop_
_entity.id
_entity.type
_entity.pdbx_description
1 polymer ?
#
loop_
_entity_poly.entity_id
_entity_poly.type
_entity_poly.pdbx_seq_one_letter_code
_entity_poly.pdbx_strand_id
1 'polypeptide(L)'
;MRAYVLEHYGGPEGSQLMDVPAPVPRPRDILVEVHAAGLNPVDFKFRQGKLRAILRPKLPFVLGNELAGEVIAVGGDVKRFHVGDHVFARVAKDRAGAFAEQACVNEDDAAHMPRNLDFTAAAAVPLAGLTALQALRDELDVKPGQKLFISGGAGGVGTSAIQIAKWLGAHVTTTASPRGEAVVRSLGCDEVIDYTSQDISKLGPRFDAGLDLIGGNTLAQMFEIMKPGTKIVSVAGVPEPQTAIKDLGGSRALSAIFWIISFGIRSRARRAGIGYRYLFMHPSGSDLAQLAELIEQGKLKVIVDKTYPLANIADALAYVESGRAKGKVVVTMR
;
A
#
# COMPACT_ATOMS: atom_id res chain seq x y z
N MET A 1 22.92 13.24 -7.05
CA MET A 1 22.34 12.61 -5.85
C MET A 1 22.37 11.10 -5.99
N ARG A 2 22.51 10.38 -4.88
CA ARG A 2 22.43 8.90 -4.89
C ARG A 2 20.97 8.45 -4.99
N ALA A 3 20.72 7.43 -5.83
CA ALA A 3 19.41 6.86 -6.05
C ALA A 3 19.49 5.37 -6.40
N TYR A 4 18.44 4.61 -6.08
CA TYR A 4 18.31 3.22 -6.51
C TYR A 4 17.52 3.15 -7.81
N VAL A 5 18.21 2.78 -8.88
CA VAL A 5 17.75 2.94 -10.26
C VAL A 5 17.51 1.58 -10.90
N LEU A 6 16.35 1.44 -11.57
CA LEU A 6 16.03 0.34 -12.46
C LEU A 6 16.59 0.64 -13.86
N GLU A 7 17.55 -0.13 -14.32
CA GLU A 7 18.14 -0.02 -15.66
C GLU A 7 17.47 -0.96 -16.66
N HIS A 8 17.12 -2.18 -16.20
CA HIS A 8 16.36 -3.14 -16.98
C HIS A 8 15.48 -4.01 -16.07
N TYR A 9 14.36 -4.46 -16.61
CA TYR A 9 13.47 -5.35 -15.85
C TYR A 9 14.09 -6.73 -15.66
N GLY A 10 13.89 -7.32 -14.48
CA GLY A 10 14.40 -8.64 -14.15
C GLY A 10 14.53 -8.89 -12.66
N GLY A 11 15.57 -9.63 -12.30
CA GLY A 11 15.94 -9.90 -10.92
C GLY A 11 16.61 -8.71 -10.22
N PRO A 12 17.26 -8.96 -9.07
CA PRO A 12 17.98 -7.92 -8.31
C PRO A 12 19.06 -7.19 -9.13
N GLU A 13 19.68 -7.88 -10.08
CA GLU A 13 20.73 -7.38 -10.99
C GLU A 13 20.24 -6.26 -11.93
N GLY A 14 18.93 -6.13 -12.13
CA GLY A 14 18.33 -5.11 -12.98
C GLY A 14 18.29 -3.71 -12.36
N SER A 15 18.72 -3.56 -11.10
CA SER A 15 18.68 -2.29 -10.38
C SER A 15 19.87 -2.14 -9.44
N GLN A 16 20.40 -0.91 -9.36
CA GLN A 16 21.57 -0.59 -8.54
C GLN A 16 21.53 0.83 -7.98
N LEU A 17 22.36 1.07 -6.96
CA LEU A 17 22.63 2.42 -6.47
C LEU A 17 23.59 3.11 -7.42
N MET A 18 23.21 4.30 -7.87
CA MET A 18 24.05 5.13 -8.74
C MET A 18 23.79 6.61 -8.51
N ASP A 19 24.71 7.42 -8.99
CA ASP A 19 24.55 8.87 -9.00
C ASP A 19 23.72 9.30 -10.20
N VAL A 20 22.68 10.09 -9.94
CA VAL A 20 21.80 10.68 -10.95
C VAL A 20 21.65 12.19 -10.73
N PRO A 21 21.28 12.96 -11.75
CA PRO A 21 20.91 14.36 -11.55
C PRO A 21 19.78 14.52 -10.53
N ALA A 22 19.82 15.60 -9.75
CA ALA A 22 18.71 15.96 -8.88
C ALA A 22 17.44 16.27 -9.72
N PRO A 23 16.24 15.86 -9.27
CA PRO A 23 15.02 16.17 -10.00
C PRO A 23 14.68 17.65 -9.89
N VAL A 24 14.07 18.19 -10.95
CA VAL A 24 13.61 19.58 -11.00
C VAL A 24 12.10 19.62 -10.74
N PRO A 25 11.63 20.39 -9.74
CA PRO A 25 10.22 20.48 -9.43
C PRO A 25 9.45 21.18 -10.57
N ARG A 26 8.29 20.63 -10.93
CA ARG A 26 7.29 21.24 -11.81
C ARG A 26 6.52 22.34 -11.03
N PRO A 27 5.69 23.16 -11.69
CA PRO A 27 5.01 24.26 -11.01
C PRO A 27 4.23 23.90 -9.74
N ARG A 28 3.60 22.71 -9.70
CA ARG A 28 2.85 22.22 -8.52
C ARG A 28 3.59 21.17 -7.70
N ASP A 29 4.89 21.01 -7.87
CA ASP A 29 5.68 20.05 -7.12
C ASP A 29 6.40 20.72 -5.94
N ILE A 30 6.55 19.96 -4.87
CA ILE A 30 7.52 20.18 -3.83
C ILE A 30 8.75 19.29 -4.11
N LEU A 31 9.94 19.81 -3.89
CA LEU A 31 11.19 19.04 -3.86
C LEU A 31 11.46 18.68 -2.41
N VAL A 32 11.53 17.40 -2.14
CA VAL A 32 11.73 16.85 -0.79
C VAL A 32 13.14 16.29 -0.67
N GLU A 33 13.91 16.71 0.34
CA GLU A 33 15.04 15.95 0.86
C GLU A 33 14.49 14.73 1.58
N VAL A 34 14.72 13.55 1.02
CA VAL A 34 14.17 12.31 1.57
C VAL A 34 15.00 11.87 2.76
N HIS A 35 14.38 11.71 3.90
CA HIS A 35 15.01 11.15 5.10
C HIS A 35 14.78 9.65 5.22
N ALA A 36 13.59 9.18 4.84
CA ALA A 36 13.24 7.77 4.84
C ALA A 36 12.23 7.44 3.74
N ALA A 37 12.25 6.20 3.26
CA ALA A 37 11.32 5.68 2.26
C ALA A 37 10.82 4.28 2.64
N GLY A 38 9.51 4.05 2.52
CA GLY A 38 8.88 2.76 2.79
C GLY A 38 9.00 1.81 1.61
N LEU A 39 9.27 0.54 1.89
CA LEU A 39 9.30 -0.53 0.89
C LEU A 39 7.97 -1.28 0.84
N ASN A 40 7.60 -1.71 -0.36
CA ASN A 40 6.34 -2.38 -0.62
C ASN A 40 6.50 -3.51 -1.65
N PRO A 41 5.60 -4.51 -1.66
CA PRO A 41 5.61 -5.54 -2.69
C PRO A 41 5.51 -5.01 -4.12
N VAL A 42 4.93 -3.82 -4.33
CA VAL A 42 4.86 -3.18 -5.65
C VAL A 42 6.25 -2.83 -6.20
N ASP A 43 7.23 -2.52 -5.35
CA ASP A 43 8.57 -2.12 -5.77
C ASP A 43 9.32 -3.26 -6.47
N PHE A 44 9.36 -4.45 -5.85
CA PHE A 44 10.00 -5.60 -6.50
C PHE A 44 9.16 -6.18 -7.65
N LYS A 45 7.82 -6.12 -7.59
CA LYS A 45 6.96 -6.50 -8.73
C LYS A 45 7.18 -5.59 -9.92
N PHE A 46 7.42 -4.31 -9.68
CA PHE A 46 7.76 -3.34 -10.72
C PHE A 46 9.14 -3.65 -11.32
N ARG A 47 10.17 -3.85 -10.49
CA ARG A 47 11.50 -4.29 -10.91
C ARG A 47 11.44 -5.55 -11.78
N GLN A 48 10.63 -6.55 -11.38
CA GLN A 48 10.41 -7.78 -12.14
C GLN A 48 9.63 -7.59 -13.45
N GLY A 49 9.14 -6.39 -13.75
CA GLY A 49 8.35 -6.11 -14.94
C GLY A 49 6.90 -6.63 -14.90
N LYS A 50 6.41 -7.11 -13.75
CA LYS A 50 5.03 -7.63 -13.62
C LYS A 50 3.96 -6.56 -13.82
N LEU A 51 4.33 -5.29 -13.72
CA LEU A 51 3.41 -4.16 -13.91
C LEU A 51 3.54 -3.48 -15.27
N ARG A 52 4.37 -4.01 -16.20
CA ARG A 52 4.62 -3.41 -17.53
C ARG A 52 3.38 -3.22 -18.40
N ALA A 53 2.33 -4.00 -18.16
CA ALA A 53 1.05 -3.83 -18.88
C ALA A 53 0.35 -2.52 -18.48
N ILE A 54 0.61 -2.01 -17.28
CA ILE A 54 -0.05 -0.85 -16.67
C ILE A 54 0.89 0.36 -16.60
N LEU A 55 2.15 0.13 -16.21
CA LEU A 55 3.16 1.15 -15.96
C LEU A 55 4.39 0.89 -16.83
N ARG A 56 4.72 1.83 -17.73
CA ARG A 56 5.87 1.75 -18.65
C ARG A 56 6.70 3.01 -18.59
N PRO A 57 7.40 3.29 -17.49
CA PRO A 57 8.31 4.42 -17.46
C PRO A 57 9.46 4.22 -18.43
N LYS A 58 10.06 5.31 -18.84
CA LYS A 58 11.31 5.29 -19.61
C LYS A 58 12.44 4.87 -18.66
N LEU A 59 13.20 3.86 -19.04
CA LEU A 59 14.41 3.45 -18.31
C LEU A 59 15.61 4.27 -18.77
N PRO A 60 16.60 4.56 -17.89
CA PRO A 60 16.64 4.17 -16.46
C PRO A 60 15.63 4.95 -15.61
N PHE A 61 15.14 4.33 -14.50
CA PHE A 61 14.06 4.87 -13.70
C PHE A 61 14.32 4.70 -12.20
N VAL A 62 14.24 5.79 -11.42
CA VAL A 62 14.43 5.74 -9.97
C VAL A 62 13.22 5.07 -9.32
N LEU A 63 13.47 4.03 -8.52
CA LEU A 63 12.43 3.28 -7.80
C LEU A 63 11.97 3.97 -6.53
N GLY A 64 10.95 3.39 -5.89
CA GLY A 64 10.37 3.86 -4.62
C GLY A 64 9.08 4.63 -4.81
N ASN A 65 8.12 4.36 -3.92
CA ASN A 65 6.74 4.79 -4.09
C ASN A 65 6.22 5.68 -2.96
N GLU A 66 6.90 5.74 -1.81
CA GLU A 66 6.50 6.53 -0.65
C GLU A 66 7.72 7.01 0.12
N LEU A 67 7.58 8.14 0.76
CA LEU A 67 8.66 8.81 1.47
C LEU A 67 8.17 9.63 2.66
N ALA A 68 9.11 10.01 3.53
CA ALA A 68 9.01 11.12 4.45
C ALA A 68 10.32 11.93 4.42
N GLY A 69 10.22 13.25 4.53
CA GLY A 69 11.37 14.14 4.43
C GLY A 69 10.99 15.61 4.61
N GLU A 70 11.94 16.48 4.33
CA GLU A 70 11.83 17.93 4.44
C GLU A 70 11.69 18.58 3.06
N VAL A 71 10.82 19.54 2.92
CA VAL A 71 10.68 20.35 1.71
C VAL A 71 11.85 21.30 1.59
N ILE A 72 12.65 21.15 0.52
CA ILE A 72 13.83 22.02 0.27
C ILE A 72 13.64 23.02 -0.88
N ALA A 73 12.60 22.81 -1.71
CA ALA A 73 12.19 23.79 -2.73
C ALA A 73 10.72 23.54 -3.11
N VAL A 74 10.07 24.58 -3.64
CA VAL A 74 8.68 24.53 -4.11
C VAL A 74 8.56 25.08 -5.52
N GLY A 75 7.69 24.49 -6.34
CA GLY A 75 7.30 25.03 -7.64
C GLY A 75 6.47 26.29 -7.52
N GLY A 76 6.43 27.09 -8.58
CA GLY A 76 5.80 28.45 -8.56
C GLY A 76 4.30 28.46 -8.27
N ASP A 77 3.58 27.34 -8.46
CA ASP A 77 2.15 27.22 -8.23
C ASP A 77 1.79 26.46 -6.93
N VAL A 78 2.78 26.05 -6.13
CA VAL A 78 2.59 25.39 -4.83
C VAL A 78 1.98 26.39 -3.84
N LYS A 79 0.92 25.97 -3.14
CA LYS A 79 0.17 26.81 -2.18
C LYS A 79 0.12 26.23 -0.76
N ARG A 80 0.36 24.92 -0.64
CA ARG A 80 0.10 24.18 0.61
C ARG A 80 1.33 23.96 1.46
N PHE A 81 2.53 24.11 0.88
CA PHE A 81 3.79 23.80 1.53
C PHE A 81 4.82 24.89 1.35
N HIS A 82 5.74 24.98 2.32
CA HIS A 82 6.85 25.91 2.34
C HIS A 82 8.16 25.11 2.55
N VAL A 83 9.29 25.75 2.21
CA VAL A 83 10.60 25.19 2.53
C VAL A 83 10.74 25.07 4.05
N GLY A 84 11.25 23.91 4.50
CA GLY A 84 11.36 23.54 5.92
C GLY A 84 10.18 22.70 6.45
N ASP A 85 9.09 22.54 5.67
CA ASP A 85 7.97 21.69 6.09
C ASP A 85 8.37 20.21 6.10
N HIS A 86 8.02 19.49 7.15
CA HIS A 86 8.16 18.05 7.23
C HIS A 86 6.93 17.39 6.62
N VAL A 87 7.14 16.55 5.61
CA VAL A 87 6.08 15.93 4.82
C VAL A 87 6.24 14.42 4.69
N PHE A 88 5.13 13.75 4.46
CA PHE A 88 5.11 12.37 4.02
C PHE A 88 4.19 12.24 2.79
N ALA A 89 4.52 11.34 1.88
CA ALA A 89 3.85 11.29 0.60
C ALA A 89 3.82 9.90 -0.03
N ARG A 90 2.76 9.65 -0.80
CA ARG A 90 2.70 8.57 -1.79
C ARG A 90 2.96 9.18 -3.16
N VAL A 91 4.16 8.97 -3.69
CA VAL A 91 4.55 9.53 -4.98
C VAL A 91 3.68 8.96 -6.11
N ALA A 92 3.28 9.78 -7.06
CA ALA A 92 2.47 9.35 -8.22
C ALA A 92 3.13 8.18 -8.98
N LYS A 93 2.31 7.30 -9.53
CA LYS A 93 2.74 6.01 -10.12
C LYS A 93 3.69 6.15 -11.31
N ASP A 94 3.54 7.22 -12.07
CA ASP A 94 4.35 7.57 -13.25
C ASP A 94 5.62 8.35 -12.91
N ARG A 95 5.77 8.71 -11.64
CA ARG A 95 6.82 9.59 -11.14
C ARG A 95 7.60 9.02 -9.97
N ALA A 96 7.48 7.73 -9.64
CA ALA A 96 8.19 7.11 -8.51
C ALA A 96 9.56 7.80 -8.28
N GLY A 97 10.36 7.39 -7.36
CA GLY A 97 11.66 8.04 -7.14
C GLY A 97 11.96 8.28 -5.65
N ALA A 98 11.20 7.63 -4.79
CA ALA A 98 11.40 7.77 -3.34
C ALA A 98 12.66 7.09 -2.81
N PHE A 99 13.27 6.16 -3.56
CA PHE A 99 14.54 5.54 -3.17
C PHE A 99 15.74 6.36 -3.65
N ALA A 100 15.76 7.64 -3.28
CA ALA A 100 16.79 8.61 -3.62
C ALA A 100 16.90 9.67 -2.52
N GLU A 101 18.02 10.39 -2.49
CA GLU A 101 18.25 11.49 -1.54
C GLU A 101 17.26 12.65 -1.71
N GLN A 102 16.72 12.83 -2.94
CA GLN A 102 15.71 13.87 -3.24
C GLN A 102 14.64 13.32 -4.18
N ALA A 103 13.41 13.77 -3.99
CA ALA A 103 12.28 13.41 -4.84
C ALA A 103 11.33 14.59 -5.05
N CYS A 104 10.76 14.69 -6.26
CA CYS A 104 9.67 15.63 -6.53
C CYS A 104 8.32 14.95 -6.27
N VAL A 105 7.45 15.64 -5.54
CA VAL A 105 6.10 15.17 -5.22
C VAL A 105 5.09 16.26 -5.57
N ASN A 106 3.99 15.91 -6.22
CA ASN A 106 2.90 16.87 -6.40
C ASN A 106 2.30 17.24 -5.04
N GLU A 107 2.01 18.53 -4.81
CA GLU A 107 1.48 18.99 -3.53
C GLU A 107 0.18 18.28 -3.12
N ASP A 108 -0.65 17.81 -4.08
CA ASP A 108 -1.88 17.08 -3.80
C ASP A 108 -1.65 15.62 -3.32
N ASP A 109 -0.44 15.09 -3.52
CA ASP A 109 -0.04 13.73 -3.15
C ASP A 109 0.69 13.68 -1.80
N ALA A 110 0.89 14.83 -1.15
CA ALA A 110 1.61 14.98 0.10
C ALA A 110 0.73 15.57 1.22
N ALA A 111 1.13 15.29 2.47
CA ALA A 111 0.60 15.95 3.66
C ALA A 111 1.72 16.27 4.66
N HIS A 112 1.45 17.18 5.59
CA HIS A 112 2.34 17.39 6.74
C HIS A 112 2.45 16.11 7.55
N MET A 113 3.66 15.77 7.96
CA MET A 113 3.96 14.60 8.77
C MET A 113 3.29 14.72 10.16
N PRO A 114 2.77 13.60 10.74
CA PRO A 114 2.29 13.60 12.12
C PRO A 114 3.39 14.07 13.08
N ARG A 115 3.06 14.99 13.99
CA ARG A 115 4.03 15.63 14.91
C ARG A 115 4.67 14.66 15.90
N ASN A 116 4.02 13.53 16.15
CA ASN A 116 4.46 12.50 17.10
C ASN A 116 5.21 11.33 16.44
N LEU A 117 5.59 11.44 15.16
CA LEU A 117 6.41 10.46 14.44
C LEU A 117 7.76 11.04 14.04
N ASP A 118 8.77 10.19 13.99
CA ASP A 118 10.00 10.44 13.24
C ASP A 118 9.81 10.14 11.74
N PHE A 119 10.79 10.50 10.91
CA PHE A 119 10.74 10.28 9.47
C PHE A 119 10.66 8.79 9.11
N THR A 120 11.28 7.91 9.88
CA THR A 120 11.27 6.46 9.66
C THR A 120 9.86 5.90 9.81
N ALA A 121 9.19 6.25 10.89
CA ALA A 121 7.81 5.83 11.12
C ALA A 121 6.84 6.50 10.13
N ALA A 122 7.03 7.79 9.83
CA ALA A 122 6.19 8.50 8.88
C ALA A 122 6.29 7.92 7.46
N ALA A 123 7.48 7.54 6.99
CA ALA A 123 7.68 6.90 5.68
C ALA A 123 7.00 5.52 5.54
N ALA A 124 6.64 4.89 6.64
CA ALA A 124 5.95 3.60 6.66
C ALA A 124 4.43 3.72 6.45
N VAL A 125 3.86 4.93 6.42
CA VAL A 125 2.41 5.15 6.41
C VAL A 125 1.80 5.26 5.01
N PRO A 126 2.33 6.05 4.06
CA PRO A 126 1.56 6.55 2.94
C PRO A 126 0.90 5.46 2.10
N LEU A 127 1.67 4.51 1.56
CA LEU A 127 1.11 3.50 0.67
C LEU A 127 0.20 2.53 1.42
N ALA A 128 0.65 2.03 2.58
CA ALA A 128 -0.08 1.05 3.36
C ALA A 128 -1.35 1.64 3.98
N GLY A 129 -1.25 2.84 4.57
CA GLY A 129 -2.36 3.56 5.16
C GLY A 129 -3.41 3.97 4.14
N LEU A 130 -3.00 4.56 3.00
CA LEU A 130 -3.92 4.92 1.91
C LEU A 130 -4.63 3.69 1.34
N THR A 131 -3.89 2.59 1.13
CA THR A 131 -4.50 1.33 0.66
C THR A 131 -5.58 0.84 1.61
N ALA A 132 -5.29 0.83 2.92
CA ALA A 132 -6.23 0.39 3.92
C ALA A 132 -7.44 1.33 4.04
N LEU A 133 -7.21 2.65 4.07
CA LEU A 133 -8.27 3.64 4.20
C LEU A 133 -9.23 3.61 3.00
N GLN A 134 -8.70 3.67 1.78
CA GLN A 134 -9.50 3.64 0.56
C GLN A 134 -10.24 2.30 0.38
N ALA A 135 -9.62 1.17 0.76
CA ALA A 135 -10.29 -0.13 0.71
C ALA A 135 -11.48 -0.21 1.69
N LEU A 136 -11.30 0.27 2.92
CA LEU A 136 -12.30 0.12 3.98
C LEU A 136 -13.38 1.20 3.93
N ARG A 137 -12.99 2.48 3.75
CA ARG A 137 -13.92 3.62 3.73
C ARG A 137 -14.64 3.73 2.38
N ASP A 138 -13.89 3.72 1.28
CA ASP A 138 -14.42 4.13 -0.02
C ASP A 138 -14.96 2.94 -0.84
N GLU A 139 -14.30 1.78 -0.75
CA GLU A 139 -14.71 0.63 -1.56
C GLU A 139 -15.59 -0.36 -0.80
N LEU A 140 -15.30 -0.68 0.45
CA LEU A 140 -16.13 -1.57 1.27
C LEU A 140 -17.25 -0.82 1.99
N ASP A 141 -17.09 0.48 2.20
CA ASP A 141 -18.04 1.32 2.95
C ASP A 141 -18.40 0.70 4.31
N VAL A 142 -17.34 0.31 5.05
CA VAL A 142 -17.46 -0.42 6.33
C VAL A 142 -18.28 0.37 7.35
N LYS A 143 -19.28 -0.29 7.94
CA LYS A 143 -20.20 0.29 8.93
C LYS A 143 -19.95 -0.27 10.34
N PRO A 144 -20.26 0.51 11.39
CA PRO A 144 -20.18 0.02 12.76
C PRO A 144 -20.94 -1.28 12.96
N GLY A 145 -20.35 -2.21 13.72
CA GLY A 145 -20.92 -3.52 14.04
C GLY A 145 -20.78 -4.59 12.95
N GLN A 146 -20.32 -4.24 11.74
CA GLN A 146 -20.07 -5.24 10.69
C GLN A 146 -18.91 -6.18 11.06
N LYS A 147 -19.03 -7.45 10.70
CA LYS A 147 -17.96 -8.44 10.80
C LYS A 147 -17.08 -8.39 9.55
N LEU A 148 -15.89 -7.85 9.70
CA LEU A 148 -14.91 -7.71 8.63
C LEU A 148 -13.86 -8.83 8.73
N PHE A 149 -13.56 -9.46 7.60
CA PHE A 149 -12.44 -10.38 7.46
C PHE A 149 -11.29 -9.71 6.72
N ILE A 150 -10.08 -9.74 7.30
CA ILE A 150 -8.85 -9.22 6.68
C ILE A 150 -7.85 -10.36 6.53
N SER A 151 -7.45 -10.73 5.30
CA SER A 151 -6.38 -11.69 5.11
C SER A 151 -5.01 -11.03 5.32
N GLY A 152 -4.09 -11.68 6.04
CA GLY A 152 -2.72 -11.19 6.20
C GLY A 152 -2.57 -9.96 7.12
N GLY A 153 -3.25 -9.95 8.25
CA GLY A 153 -3.29 -8.80 9.19
C GLY A 153 -1.95 -8.33 9.75
N ALA A 154 -0.94 -9.20 9.83
CA ALA A 154 0.38 -8.83 10.34
C ALA A 154 1.30 -8.18 9.28
N GLY A 155 0.86 -8.06 8.03
CA GLY A 155 1.61 -7.38 6.97
C GLY A 155 1.47 -5.85 7.02
N GLY A 156 2.23 -5.13 6.18
CA GLY A 156 2.27 -3.66 6.19
C GLY A 156 0.90 -3.01 6.02
N VAL A 157 0.07 -3.45 5.06
CA VAL A 157 -1.30 -2.93 4.89
C VAL A 157 -2.22 -3.46 5.99
N GLY A 158 -2.06 -4.73 6.39
CA GLY A 158 -2.92 -5.39 7.37
C GLY A 158 -2.89 -4.71 8.73
N THR A 159 -1.72 -4.28 9.20
CA THR A 159 -1.56 -3.57 10.47
C THR A 159 -2.32 -2.22 10.49
N SER A 160 -2.34 -1.49 9.39
CA SER A 160 -3.15 -0.28 9.25
C SER A 160 -4.63 -0.61 9.12
N ALA A 161 -4.97 -1.63 8.32
CA ALA A 161 -6.36 -2.02 8.04
C ALA A 161 -7.11 -2.45 9.29
N ILE A 162 -6.48 -3.22 10.18
CA ILE A 162 -7.09 -3.61 11.47
C ILE A 162 -7.52 -2.36 12.25
N GLN A 163 -6.61 -1.42 12.44
CA GLN A 163 -6.84 -0.24 13.26
C GLN A 163 -7.87 0.72 12.63
N ILE A 164 -7.80 0.93 11.31
CA ILE A 164 -8.78 1.74 10.58
C ILE A 164 -10.16 1.08 10.65
N ALA A 165 -10.26 -0.24 10.50
CA ALA A 165 -11.52 -0.97 10.65
C ALA A 165 -12.10 -0.84 12.07
N LYS A 166 -11.26 -0.89 13.10
CA LYS A 166 -11.66 -0.65 14.50
C LYS A 166 -12.14 0.78 14.71
N TRP A 167 -11.46 1.77 14.12
CA TRP A 167 -11.91 3.16 14.13
C TRP A 167 -13.27 3.34 13.45
N LEU A 168 -13.55 2.63 12.37
CA LEU A 168 -14.85 2.58 11.70
C LEU A 168 -15.92 1.79 12.49
N GLY A 169 -15.56 1.18 13.60
CA GLY A 169 -16.48 0.43 14.48
C GLY A 169 -16.74 -1.02 14.07
N ALA A 170 -15.93 -1.61 13.21
CA ALA A 170 -16.07 -2.99 12.77
C ALA A 170 -15.59 -3.99 13.85
N HIS A 171 -16.16 -5.20 13.80
CA HIS A 171 -15.60 -6.39 14.45
C HIS A 171 -14.62 -7.07 13.47
N VAL A 172 -13.36 -7.12 13.84
CA VAL A 172 -12.26 -7.52 12.94
C VAL A 172 -11.78 -8.93 13.23
N THR A 173 -11.89 -9.81 12.24
CA THR A 173 -11.22 -11.12 12.21
C THR A 173 -10.10 -11.07 11.19
N THR A 174 -8.90 -11.55 11.54
CA THR A 174 -7.77 -11.58 10.60
C THR A 174 -7.02 -12.89 10.63
N THR A 175 -6.24 -13.16 9.56
CA THR A 175 -5.29 -14.26 9.55
C THR A 175 -3.89 -13.79 9.90
N ALA A 176 -3.21 -14.53 10.78
CA ALA A 176 -1.81 -14.34 11.11
C ALA A 176 -1.12 -15.68 11.37
N SER A 177 0.20 -15.75 11.27
CA SER A 177 0.97 -16.87 11.82
C SER A 177 1.18 -16.66 13.32
N PRO A 178 1.60 -17.67 14.09
CA PRO A 178 1.92 -17.50 15.52
C PRO A 178 2.87 -16.33 15.81
N ARG A 179 3.83 -16.06 14.91
CA ARG A 179 4.76 -14.92 15.03
C ARG A 179 4.09 -13.55 14.86
N GLY A 180 2.97 -13.50 14.14
CA GLY A 180 2.24 -12.24 13.89
C GLY A 180 1.07 -12.02 14.84
N GLU A 181 0.66 -13.03 15.60
CA GLU A 181 -0.54 -12.99 16.43
C GLU A 181 -0.48 -11.89 17.50
N ALA A 182 0.63 -11.80 18.23
CA ALA A 182 0.79 -10.77 19.25
C ALA A 182 0.64 -9.34 18.68
N VAL A 183 1.20 -9.12 17.48
CA VAL A 183 1.07 -7.83 16.80
C VAL A 183 -0.39 -7.52 16.48
N VAL A 184 -1.10 -8.41 15.78
CA VAL A 184 -2.48 -8.12 15.36
C VAL A 184 -3.43 -7.96 16.55
N ARG A 185 -3.23 -8.71 17.64
CA ARG A 185 -4.00 -8.54 18.88
C ARG A 185 -3.75 -7.18 19.52
N SER A 186 -2.51 -6.72 19.56
CA SER A 186 -2.16 -5.40 20.12
C SER A 186 -2.76 -4.24 19.32
N LEU A 187 -3.16 -4.47 18.07
CA LEU A 187 -3.81 -3.49 17.21
C LEU A 187 -5.34 -3.51 17.30
N GLY A 188 -5.90 -4.31 18.21
CA GLY A 188 -7.35 -4.36 18.49
C GLY A 188 -8.12 -5.35 17.62
N CYS A 189 -7.45 -6.33 16.99
CA CYS A 189 -8.13 -7.40 16.29
C CYS A 189 -8.96 -8.25 17.28
N ASP A 190 -10.22 -8.53 16.95
CA ASP A 190 -11.15 -9.26 17.83
C ASP A 190 -10.92 -10.78 17.74
N GLU A 191 -10.64 -11.30 16.54
CA GLU A 191 -10.40 -12.73 16.31
C GLU A 191 -9.19 -12.94 15.39
N VAL A 192 -8.30 -13.85 15.77
CA VAL A 192 -7.13 -14.22 14.96
C VAL A 192 -7.24 -15.68 14.58
N ILE A 193 -7.04 -15.94 13.28
CA ILE A 193 -7.02 -17.30 12.71
C ILE A 193 -5.58 -17.60 12.29
N ASP A 194 -5.01 -18.64 12.87
CA ASP A 194 -3.70 -19.14 12.44
C ASP A 194 -3.85 -19.91 11.13
N TYR A 195 -3.46 -19.27 10.03
CA TYR A 195 -3.52 -19.87 8.69
C TYR A 195 -2.55 -21.03 8.47
N THR A 196 -1.62 -21.26 9.41
CA THR A 196 -0.68 -22.39 9.31
C THR A 196 -1.29 -23.71 9.80
N SER A 197 -2.33 -23.63 10.62
CA SER A 197 -3.02 -24.77 11.25
C SER A 197 -4.51 -24.83 10.96
N GLN A 198 -5.13 -23.72 10.53
CA GLN A 198 -6.58 -23.61 10.34
C GLN A 198 -6.94 -23.29 8.89
N ASP A 199 -7.90 -24.01 8.35
CA ASP A 199 -8.49 -23.75 7.04
C ASP A 199 -9.66 -22.77 7.19
N ILE A 200 -9.50 -21.56 6.62
CA ILE A 200 -10.49 -20.50 6.71
C ILE A 200 -11.82 -20.88 6.03
N SER A 201 -11.81 -21.74 5.00
CA SER A 201 -13.02 -22.17 4.28
C SER A 201 -14.03 -22.88 5.20
N LYS A 202 -13.56 -23.47 6.31
CA LYS A 202 -14.41 -24.17 7.29
C LYS A 202 -15.18 -23.25 8.21
N LEU A 203 -14.96 -21.94 8.16
CA LEU A 203 -15.64 -20.97 9.02
C LEU A 203 -17.12 -20.74 8.62
N GLY A 204 -17.47 -21.09 7.38
CA GLY A 204 -18.79 -20.85 6.81
C GLY A 204 -19.13 -19.36 6.63
N PRO A 205 -20.24 -19.06 5.96
CA PRO A 205 -20.64 -17.68 5.64
C PRO A 205 -21.02 -16.87 6.89
N ARG A 206 -20.12 -15.99 7.34
CA ARG A 206 -20.34 -15.19 8.55
C ARG A 206 -19.88 -13.74 8.48
N PHE A 207 -19.13 -13.35 7.43
CA PHE A 207 -18.57 -12.02 7.31
C PHE A 207 -19.39 -11.12 6.40
N ASP A 208 -19.46 -9.82 6.75
CA ASP A 208 -20.22 -8.78 6.07
C ASP A 208 -19.37 -8.02 5.06
N ALA A 209 -18.04 -8.02 5.22
CA ALA A 209 -17.09 -7.42 4.32
C ALA A 209 -15.75 -8.17 4.36
N GLY A 210 -14.99 -8.16 3.25
CA GLY A 210 -13.70 -8.83 3.14
C GLY A 210 -12.62 -7.96 2.51
N LEU A 211 -11.43 -7.88 3.14
CA LEU A 211 -10.25 -7.26 2.57
C LEU A 211 -9.18 -8.32 2.33
N ASP A 212 -8.86 -8.55 1.06
CA ASP A 212 -7.83 -9.51 0.66
C ASP A 212 -6.49 -8.82 0.36
N LEU A 213 -5.47 -9.20 1.14
CA LEU A 213 -4.10 -8.71 1.02
C LEU A 213 -3.12 -9.80 0.54
N ILE A 214 -3.59 -11.03 0.30
CA ILE A 214 -2.77 -12.21 -0.01
C ILE A 214 -2.98 -12.69 -1.44
N GLY A 215 -4.24 -12.74 -1.90
CA GLY A 215 -4.59 -13.29 -3.21
C GLY A 215 -4.61 -14.82 -3.26
N GLY A 216 -4.59 -15.36 -4.48
CA GLY A 216 -4.46 -16.80 -4.73
C GLY A 216 -5.51 -17.65 -4.03
N ASN A 217 -5.06 -18.73 -3.35
CA ASN A 217 -5.94 -19.66 -2.65
C ASN A 217 -6.69 -19.00 -1.48
N THR A 218 -6.04 -18.10 -0.74
CA THR A 218 -6.68 -17.36 0.36
C THR A 218 -7.90 -16.58 -0.13
N LEU A 219 -7.73 -15.83 -1.23
CA LEU A 219 -8.86 -15.11 -1.84
C LEU A 219 -9.95 -16.08 -2.31
N ALA A 220 -9.58 -17.24 -2.83
CA ALA A 220 -10.55 -18.27 -3.24
C ALA A 220 -11.38 -18.77 -2.06
N GLN A 221 -10.77 -19.04 -0.91
CA GLN A 221 -11.42 -19.46 0.32
C GLN A 221 -12.28 -18.34 0.94
N MET A 222 -11.90 -17.07 0.76
CA MET A 222 -12.70 -15.94 1.26
C MET A 222 -14.12 -15.92 0.68
N PHE A 223 -14.32 -16.35 -0.57
CA PHE A 223 -15.68 -16.45 -1.14
C PHE A 223 -16.59 -17.44 -0.42
N GLU A 224 -16.05 -18.39 0.33
CA GLU A 224 -16.79 -19.42 1.06
C GLU A 224 -17.23 -18.96 2.46
N ILE A 225 -16.57 -17.91 2.98
CA ILE A 225 -16.82 -17.39 4.34
C ILE A 225 -17.61 -16.07 4.36
N MET A 226 -17.82 -15.48 3.19
CA MET A 226 -18.61 -14.25 3.08
C MET A 226 -20.10 -14.56 2.97
N LYS A 227 -20.93 -13.70 3.57
CA LYS A 227 -22.39 -13.77 3.38
C LYS A 227 -22.78 -13.37 1.95
N PRO A 228 -23.81 -13.97 1.34
CA PRO A 228 -24.35 -13.48 0.08
C PRO A 228 -24.75 -11.99 0.17
N GLY A 229 -24.57 -11.26 -0.94
CA GLY A 229 -24.85 -9.81 -1.00
C GLY A 229 -23.72 -8.92 -0.48
N THR A 230 -22.62 -9.51 0.03
CA THR A 230 -21.46 -8.78 0.53
C THR A 230 -20.40 -8.53 -0.55
N LYS A 231 -19.26 -7.91 -0.18
CA LYS A 231 -18.19 -7.54 -1.11
C LYS A 231 -16.82 -7.91 -0.55
N ILE A 232 -15.94 -8.36 -1.44
CA ILE A 232 -14.51 -8.51 -1.20
C ILE A 232 -13.76 -7.44 -2.01
N VAL A 233 -12.90 -6.66 -1.34
CA VAL A 233 -11.90 -5.81 -1.97
C VAL A 233 -10.55 -6.51 -1.87
N SER A 234 -9.83 -6.63 -2.99
CA SER A 234 -8.51 -7.25 -3.05
C SER A 234 -7.47 -6.26 -3.59
N VAL A 235 -6.26 -6.30 -3.04
CA VAL A 235 -5.07 -5.60 -3.56
C VAL A 235 -4.00 -6.57 -4.07
N ALA A 236 -4.28 -7.88 -3.96
CA ALA A 236 -3.35 -8.94 -4.33
C ALA A 236 -3.93 -9.95 -5.34
N GLY A 237 -5.21 -9.81 -5.67
CA GLY A 237 -5.90 -10.67 -6.62
C GLY A 237 -5.71 -10.27 -8.08
N VAL A 238 -6.73 -10.48 -8.91
CA VAL A 238 -6.73 -10.19 -10.34
C VAL A 238 -7.48 -8.89 -10.61
N PRO A 239 -6.87 -7.89 -11.29
CA PRO A 239 -7.56 -6.67 -11.68
C PRO A 239 -8.79 -6.98 -12.54
N GLU A 240 -9.89 -6.28 -12.26
CA GLU A 240 -11.18 -6.43 -12.94
C GLU A 240 -11.54 -5.14 -13.71
N PRO A 241 -12.59 -5.14 -14.59
CA PRO A 241 -12.86 -4.01 -15.47
C PRO A 241 -12.97 -2.64 -14.80
N GLN A 242 -13.53 -2.56 -13.59
CA GLN A 242 -13.66 -1.28 -12.89
C GLN A 242 -12.32 -0.71 -12.45
N THR A 243 -11.31 -1.56 -12.20
CA THR A 243 -9.93 -1.12 -11.92
C THR A 243 -9.39 -0.26 -13.06
N ALA A 244 -9.61 -0.66 -14.32
CA ALA A 244 -9.16 0.14 -15.46
C ALA A 244 -9.91 1.48 -15.55
N ILE A 245 -11.19 1.49 -15.25
CA ILE A 245 -12.05 2.67 -15.38
C ILE A 245 -11.82 3.65 -14.22
N LYS A 246 -11.83 3.17 -12.96
CA LYS A 246 -11.74 4.04 -11.79
C LYS A 246 -10.29 4.41 -11.43
N ASP A 247 -9.36 3.44 -11.51
CA ASP A 247 -8.03 3.58 -10.89
C ASP A 247 -6.91 3.82 -11.90
N LEU A 248 -7.15 3.56 -13.20
CA LEU A 248 -6.11 3.58 -14.25
C LEU A 248 -6.48 4.48 -15.45
N GLY A 249 -7.19 5.57 -15.21
CA GLY A 249 -7.43 6.62 -16.19
C GLY A 249 -8.49 6.31 -17.24
N GLY A 250 -9.39 5.34 -17.00
CA GLY A 250 -10.59 5.14 -17.83
C GLY A 250 -10.37 4.37 -19.14
N SER A 251 -9.28 3.64 -19.28
CA SER A 251 -8.96 2.91 -20.53
C SER A 251 -9.95 1.77 -20.80
N ARG A 252 -10.78 1.91 -21.84
CA ARG A 252 -11.72 0.87 -22.30
C ARG A 252 -10.99 -0.39 -22.81
N ALA A 253 -9.86 -0.22 -23.49
CA ALA A 253 -9.06 -1.35 -23.98
C ALA A 253 -8.50 -2.17 -22.80
N LEU A 254 -7.96 -1.49 -21.77
CA LEU A 254 -7.47 -2.14 -20.56
C LEU A 254 -8.62 -2.82 -19.80
N SER A 255 -9.79 -2.20 -19.75
CA SER A 255 -11.01 -2.77 -19.16
C SER A 255 -11.42 -4.08 -19.84
N ALA A 256 -11.35 -4.15 -21.19
CA ALA A 256 -11.63 -5.38 -21.93
C ALA A 256 -10.61 -6.49 -21.63
N ILE A 257 -9.33 -6.16 -21.53
CA ILE A 257 -8.28 -7.11 -21.12
C ILE A 257 -8.57 -7.64 -19.71
N PHE A 258 -8.88 -6.74 -18.77
CA PHE A 258 -9.21 -7.13 -17.39
C PHE A 258 -10.49 -7.95 -17.31
N TRP A 259 -11.45 -7.71 -18.20
CA TRP A 259 -12.66 -8.53 -18.31
C TRP A 259 -12.34 -9.99 -18.63
N ILE A 260 -11.39 -10.22 -19.54
CA ILE A 260 -10.95 -11.57 -19.94
C ILE A 260 -10.20 -12.26 -18.79
N ILE A 261 -9.14 -11.61 -18.25
CA ILE A 261 -8.26 -12.24 -17.26
C ILE A 261 -8.93 -12.45 -15.90
N SER A 262 -9.92 -11.62 -15.57
CA SER A 262 -10.69 -11.73 -14.30
C SER A 262 -11.92 -12.63 -14.42
N PHE A 263 -12.17 -13.27 -15.56
CA PHE A 263 -13.38 -14.08 -15.77
C PHE A 263 -13.57 -15.14 -14.69
N GLY A 264 -12.51 -15.88 -14.35
CA GLY A 264 -12.57 -16.95 -13.34
C GLY A 264 -12.98 -16.45 -11.96
N ILE A 265 -12.34 -15.38 -11.48
CA ILE A 265 -12.64 -14.83 -10.15
C ILE A 265 -14.01 -14.17 -10.10
N ARG A 266 -14.40 -13.44 -11.15
CA ARG A 266 -15.73 -12.82 -11.24
C ARG A 266 -16.84 -13.87 -11.34
N SER A 267 -16.58 -15.00 -12.03
CA SER A 267 -17.52 -16.12 -12.09
C SER A 267 -17.70 -16.77 -10.71
N ARG A 268 -16.60 -16.96 -9.94
CA ARG A 268 -16.68 -17.46 -8.57
C ARG A 268 -17.46 -16.50 -7.68
N ALA A 269 -17.13 -15.21 -7.71
CA ALA A 269 -17.83 -14.17 -6.96
C ALA A 269 -19.35 -14.19 -7.24
N ARG A 270 -19.74 -14.27 -8.53
CA ARG A 270 -21.14 -14.31 -8.94
C ARG A 270 -21.86 -15.57 -8.41
N ARG A 271 -21.22 -16.75 -8.49
CA ARG A 271 -21.81 -18.00 -7.96
C ARG A 271 -22.02 -17.95 -6.45
N ALA A 272 -21.12 -17.27 -5.73
CA ALA A 272 -21.24 -17.06 -4.29
C ALA A 272 -22.21 -15.91 -3.92
N GLY A 273 -22.72 -15.17 -4.90
CA GLY A 273 -23.55 -13.98 -4.66
C GLY A 273 -22.78 -12.82 -4.02
N ILE A 274 -21.45 -12.71 -4.27
CA ILE A 274 -20.54 -11.77 -3.61
C ILE A 274 -19.97 -10.80 -4.66
N GLY A 275 -19.86 -9.51 -4.31
CA GLY A 275 -19.15 -8.53 -5.10
C GLY A 275 -17.63 -8.74 -5.02
N TYR A 276 -16.93 -8.51 -6.13
CA TYR A 276 -15.46 -8.51 -6.17
C TYR A 276 -14.94 -7.21 -6.78
N ARG A 277 -13.98 -6.59 -6.11
CA ARG A 277 -13.30 -5.37 -6.55
C ARG A 277 -11.79 -5.54 -6.35
N TYR A 278 -10.98 -5.22 -7.36
CA TYR A 278 -9.54 -5.07 -7.21
C TYR A 278 -9.21 -3.59 -7.10
N LEU A 279 -8.67 -3.18 -5.96
CA LEU A 279 -8.29 -1.79 -5.72
C LEU A 279 -6.84 -1.55 -6.15
N PHE A 280 -6.65 -0.61 -7.05
CA PHE A 280 -5.34 -0.02 -7.34
C PHE A 280 -5.31 1.39 -6.75
N MET A 281 -4.92 1.49 -5.47
CA MET A 281 -4.96 2.72 -4.68
C MET A 281 -4.33 3.92 -5.41
N HIS A 282 -4.78 5.11 -5.08
CA HIS A 282 -4.27 6.36 -5.62
C HIS A 282 -3.64 7.24 -4.53
N PRO A 283 -2.64 8.09 -4.88
CA PRO A 283 -2.12 9.11 -3.97
C PRO A 283 -3.23 10.09 -3.58
N SER A 284 -3.18 10.59 -2.35
CA SER A 284 -4.14 11.57 -1.84
C SER A 284 -3.57 12.26 -0.60
N GLY A 285 -3.23 13.54 -0.71
CA GLY A 285 -2.74 14.34 0.41
C GLY A 285 -3.83 14.57 1.47
N SER A 286 -5.11 14.67 1.07
CA SER A 286 -6.23 14.80 2.02
C SER A 286 -6.43 13.53 2.85
N ASP A 287 -6.32 12.35 2.24
CA ASP A 287 -6.39 11.09 2.96
C ASP A 287 -5.17 10.89 3.88
N LEU A 288 -3.98 11.33 3.43
CA LEU A 288 -2.78 11.33 4.28
C LEU A 288 -2.96 12.25 5.49
N ALA A 289 -3.55 13.42 5.32
CA ALA A 289 -3.85 14.32 6.43
C ALA A 289 -4.82 13.67 7.44
N GLN A 290 -5.83 12.94 6.98
CA GLN A 290 -6.72 12.17 7.85
C GLN A 290 -5.97 11.06 8.60
N LEU A 291 -5.05 10.36 7.92
CA LEU A 291 -4.20 9.36 8.58
C LEU A 291 -3.27 10.00 9.62
N ALA A 292 -2.73 11.20 9.34
CA ALA A 292 -1.91 11.94 10.29
C ALA A 292 -2.72 12.27 11.56
N GLU A 293 -3.95 12.75 11.41
CA GLU A 293 -4.83 13.02 12.57
C GLU A 293 -5.12 11.75 13.39
N LEU A 294 -5.37 10.60 12.75
CA LEU A 294 -5.58 9.33 13.45
C LEU A 294 -4.34 8.89 14.22
N ILE A 295 -3.15 9.14 13.67
CA ILE A 295 -1.88 8.84 14.34
C ILE A 295 -1.65 9.77 15.53
N GLU A 296 -1.87 11.07 15.36
CA GLU A 296 -1.73 12.05 16.45
C GLU A 296 -2.70 11.80 17.60
N GLN A 297 -3.91 11.31 17.28
CA GLN A 297 -4.92 10.90 18.27
C GLN A 297 -4.63 9.52 18.91
N GLY A 298 -3.56 8.83 18.51
CA GLY A 298 -3.23 7.50 19.01
C GLY A 298 -4.15 6.37 18.51
N LYS A 299 -5.01 6.65 17.53
CA LYS A 299 -5.95 5.68 16.92
C LYS A 299 -5.30 4.80 15.86
N LEU A 300 -4.16 5.22 15.31
CA LEU A 300 -3.38 4.49 14.35
C LEU A 300 -1.90 4.47 14.77
N LYS A 301 -1.40 3.29 15.12
CA LYS A 301 0.01 3.03 15.47
C LYS A 301 0.74 2.49 14.25
N VAL A 302 1.91 3.04 13.98
CA VAL A 302 2.78 2.60 12.88
C VAL A 302 3.65 1.44 13.34
N ILE A 303 3.64 0.34 12.58
CA ILE A 303 4.44 -0.85 12.88
C ILE A 303 5.56 -0.96 11.85
N VAL A 304 6.77 -0.58 12.25
CA VAL A 304 8.00 -0.79 11.49
C VAL A 304 8.65 -2.07 11.95
N ASP A 305 8.86 -3.02 11.04
CA ASP A 305 9.48 -4.32 11.32
C ASP A 305 11.00 -4.22 11.28
N LYS A 306 11.54 -3.61 10.21
CA LYS A 306 12.98 -3.42 10.03
C LYS A 306 13.29 -2.10 9.32
N THR A 307 14.44 -1.54 9.67
CA THR A 307 15.04 -0.38 8.99
C THR A 307 16.40 -0.78 8.42
N TYR A 308 16.70 -0.30 7.21
CA TYR A 308 17.97 -0.49 6.52
C TYR A 308 18.51 0.86 6.04
N PRO A 309 19.83 1.05 5.98
CA PRO A 309 20.39 2.20 5.25
C PRO A 309 20.14 2.04 3.73
N LEU A 310 20.07 3.14 2.98
CA LEU A 310 19.88 3.12 1.52
C LEU A 310 20.94 2.25 0.82
N ALA A 311 22.16 2.19 1.35
CA ALA A 311 23.25 1.36 0.82
C ALA A 311 22.86 -0.14 0.78
N ASN A 312 21.96 -0.58 1.65
CA ASN A 312 21.50 -1.97 1.78
C ASN A 312 20.07 -2.18 1.22
N ILE A 313 19.62 -1.31 0.32
CA ILE A 313 18.24 -1.38 -0.22
C ILE A 313 17.94 -2.67 -0.95
N ALA A 314 18.93 -3.31 -1.58
CA ALA A 314 18.78 -4.60 -2.24
C ALA A 314 18.39 -5.70 -1.23
N ASP A 315 19.03 -5.72 -0.04
CA ASP A 315 18.70 -6.66 1.04
C ASP A 315 17.33 -6.36 1.63
N ALA A 316 16.99 -5.07 1.77
CA ALA A 316 15.66 -4.65 2.23
C ALA A 316 14.55 -5.12 1.27
N LEU A 317 14.74 -4.99 -0.04
CA LEU A 317 13.82 -5.48 -1.07
C LEU A 317 13.71 -7.02 -1.04
N ALA A 318 14.83 -7.72 -0.92
CA ALA A 318 14.85 -9.18 -0.80
C ALA A 318 14.10 -9.65 0.47
N TYR A 319 14.24 -8.90 1.57
CA TYR A 319 13.48 -9.18 2.79
C TYR A 319 11.97 -9.00 2.60
N VAL A 320 11.53 -7.91 1.95
CA VAL A 320 10.10 -7.71 1.61
C VAL A 320 9.60 -8.80 0.66
N GLU A 321 10.39 -9.17 -0.35
CA GLU A 321 10.06 -10.22 -1.33
C GLU A 321 9.91 -11.60 -0.68
N SER A 322 10.63 -11.87 0.42
CA SER A 322 10.51 -13.11 1.18
C SER A 322 9.16 -13.30 1.86
N GLY A 323 8.34 -12.25 2.00
CA GLY A 323 7.05 -12.27 2.69
C GLY A 323 7.11 -12.45 4.20
N ARG A 324 8.31 -12.31 4.81
CA ARG A 324 8.51 -12.55 6.26
C ARG A 324 8.24 -11.33 7.13
N ALA A 325 8.14 -10.14 6.55
CA ALA A 325 7.94 -8.88 7.28
C ALA A 325 6.64 -8.88 8.11
N LYS A 326 6.72 -8.36 9.32
CA LYS A 326 5.59 -8.15 10.24
C LYS A 326 5.43 -6.65 10.51
N GLY A 327 4.76 -5.97 9.59
CA GLY A 327 4.70 -4.52 9.51
C GLY A 327 5.40 -4.00 8.25
N LYS A 328 5.92 -2.79 8.33
CA LYS A 328 6.60 -2.10 7.24
C LYS A 328 8.12 -2.25 7.32
N VAL A 329 8.76 -2.25 6.17
CA VAL A 329 10.21 -2.15 6.04
C VAL A 329 10.54 -0.77 5.48
N VAL A 330 11.55 -0.12 6.03
CA VAL A 330 11.92 1.25 5.70
C VAL A 330 13.41 1.32 5.38
N VAL A 331 13.79 2.15 4.41
CA VAL A 331 15.18 2.55 4.20
C VAL A 331 15.36 4.00 4.65
N THR A 332 16.50 4.29 5.29
CA THR A 332 16.93 5.64 5.65
C THR A 332 18.00 6.11 4.69
N MET A 333 17.97 7.40 4.34
CA MET A 333 18.91 7.97 3.38
C MET A 333 20.30 8.27 4.01
N ARG A 334 20.35 8.37 5.34
CA ARG A 334 21.58 8.58 6.14
C ARG A 334 21.75 7.49 7.17
#